data_de34729d923c43be9358807000044979
#
_entry.id   de34729d923c43be9358807000044979
#
_cell.length_a   1.000
_cell.length_b   1.000
_cell.length_c   1.000
_cell.angle_alpha   90.00
_cell.angle_beta   90.00
_cell.angle_gamma   90.00
#
_symmetry.space_group_name_H-M   'P 1'
#
loop_
_entity.id
_entity.type
_entity.pdbx_description
1 polymer ?
#
loop_
_entity_poly.entity_id
_entity_poly.type
_entity_poly.pdbx_seq_one_letter_code
_entity_poly.pdbx_strand_id
1 'polypeptide(L)'
;MFGSFTDWEFDGTVDNAVEGIKANWAEMQKYGAVNTRCTVTGENTLRTMTLWSSQELLEANVDTIRGLATAASGMTPTSGMKGSLLVELD
;
A
#
# COMPACT_ATOMS: atom_id res chain seq x y z
N MET A 1 -12.94 -0.50 10.39
CA MET A 1 -11.67 -0.67 9.67
C MET A 1 -10.96 0.67 9.47
N PHE A 2 -9.70 0.60 9.14
CA PHE A 2 -8.85 1.76 8.97
C PHE A 2 -8.23 1.73 7.56
N GLY A 3 -8.25 2.86 6.86
CA GLY A 3 -7.75 2.95 5.49
C GLY A 3 -6.43 3.71 5.41
N SER A 4 -5.56 3.29 4.50
CA SER A 4 -4.35 4.02 4.19
C SER A 4 -4.24 4.24 2.68
N PHE A 5 -3.68 5.38 2.32
CA PHE A 5 -3.41 5.76 0.94
C PHE A 5 -1.94 6.13 0.85
N THR A 6 -1.23 5.55 -0.10
CA THR A 6 0.18 5.88 -0.32
C THR A 6 0.40 6.16 -1.80
N ASP A 7 1.03 7.29 -2.10
CA ASP A 7 1.48 7.60 -3.45
C ASP A 7 2.92 7.14 -3.60
N TRP A 8 3.22 6.53 -4.74
CA TRP A 8 4.50 5.91 -5.03
C TRP A 8 5.04 6.37 -6.36
N GLU A 9 6.36 6.47 -6.45
CA GLU A 9 7.07 6.59 -7.72
C GLU A 9 7.78 5.27 -8.02
N PHE A 10 7.87 4.91 -9.29
CA PHE A 10 8.58 3.72 -9.71
C PHE A 10 9.38 3.98 -10.98
N ASP A 11 10.49 3.24 -11.12
CA ASP A 11 11.30 3.23 -12.33
C ASP A 11 10.97 1.98 -13.14
N GLY A 12 11.14 2.07 -14.45
CA GLY A 12 10.90 0.93 -15.33
C GLY A 12 9.43 0.79 -15.69
N THR A 13 8.92 -0.43 -15.69
CA THR A 13 7.57 -0.70 -16.15
C THR A 13 6.58 -0.83 -14.99
N VAL A 14 5.32 -0.48 -15.26
CA VAL A 14 4.25 -0.68 -14.28
C VAL A 14 4.07 -2.17 -13.94
N ASP A 15 4.38 -3.06 -14.88
CA ASP A 15 4.28 -4.51 -14.65
C ASP A 15 5.22 -4.97 -13.55
N ASN A 16 6.43 -4.44 -13.49
CA ASN A 16 7.38 -4.76 -12.42
C ASN A 16 6.88 -4.29 -11.05
N ALA A 17 6.31 -3.09 -11.01
CA ALA A 17 5.71 -2.56 -9.78
C ALA A 17 4.54 -3.45 -9.31
N VAL A 18 3.67 -3.84 -10.24
CA VAL A 18 2.52 -4.72 -9.95
C VAL A 18 2.98 -6.07 -9.40
N GLU A 19 3.99 -6.68 -10.00
CA GLU A 19 4.51 -7.96 -9.50
C GLU A 19 5.08 -7.84 -8.09
N GLY A 20 5.77 -6.73 -7.80
CA GLY A 20 6.27 -6.45 -6.45
C GLY A 20 5.16 -6.28 -5.43
N ILE A 21 4.09 -5.59 -5.80
CA ILE A 21 2.91 -5.42 -4.94
C ILE A 21 2.28 -6.78 -4.62
N LYS A 22 2.08 -7.61 -5.64
CA LYS A 22 1.52 -8.95 -5.46
C LYS A 22 2.40 -9.82 -4.57
N ALA A 23 3.72 -9.77 -4.78
CA ALA A 23 4.66 -10.55 -3.99
C ALA A 23 4.66 -10.13 -2.51
N ASN A 24 4.36 -8.86 -2.23
CA ASN A 24 4.35 -8.31 -0.86
C ASN A 24 3.03 -8.54 -0.12
N TRP A 25 1.99 -9.01 -0.81
CA TRP A 25 0.65 -9.09 -0.23
C TRP A 25 0.60 -9.95 1.04
N ALA A 26 1.23 -11.12 1.02
CA ALA A 26 1.23 -12.01 2.18
C ALA A 26 1.88 -11.35 3.41
N GLU A 27 2.91 -10.53 3.21
CA GLU A 27 3.52 -9.79 4.31
C GLU A 27 2.60 -8.72 4.86
N MET A 28 1.88 -8.01 3.99
CA MET A 28 0.91 -7.01 4.41
C MET A 28 -0.21 -7.62 5.24
N GLN A 29 -0.67 -8.81 4.88
CA GLN A 29 -1.70 -9.52 5.62
C GLN A 29 -1.28 -9.84 7.06
N LYS A 30 0.00 -10.08 7.29
CA LYS A 30 0.53 -10.30 8.64
C LYS A 30 0.35 -9.09 9.55
N TYR A 31 0.29 -7.89 8.96
CA TYR A 31 0.07 -6.64 9.69
C TYR A 31 -1.39 -6.19 9.67
N GLY A 32 -2.30 -7.07 9.28
CA GLY A 32 -3.73 -6.81 9.35
C GLY A 32 -4.36 -6.23 8.09
N ALA A 33 -3.68 -6.28 6.95
CA ALA A 33 -4.26 -5.86 5.67
C ALA A 33 -5.41 -6.79 5.29
N VAL A 34 -6.54 -6.22 4.93
CA VAL A 34 -7.75 -6.93 4.55
C VAL A 34 -7.94 -6.94 3.03
N ASN A 35 -7.75 -5.80 2.40
CA ASN A 35 -7.73 -5.69 0.95
C ASN A 35 -6.87 -4.50 0.52
N THR A 36 -6.49 -4.49 -0.74
CA THR A 36 -5.75 -3.38 -1.32
C THR A 36 -6.21 -3.15 -2.76
N ARG A 37 -6.13 -1.90 -3.18
CA ARG A 37 -6.38 -1.49 -4.57
C ARG A 37 -5.22 -0.62 -5.00
N CYS A 38 -4.84 -0.72 -6.26
CA CYS A 38 -3.73 0.03 -6.81
C CYS A 38 -4.20 0.70 -8.11
N THR A 39 -3.93 1.99 -8.23
CA THR A 39 -4.34 2.78 -9.39
C THR A 39 -3.14 3.53 -9.95
N VAL A 40 -2.96 3.46 -11.27
CA VAL A 40 -1.95 4.27 -11.97
C VAL A 40 -2.42 5.72 -11.98
N THR A 41 -1.57 6.62 -11.50
CA THR A 41 -1.89 8.04 -11.39
C THR A 41 -1.09 8.93 -12.36
N GLY A 42 -0.07 8.38 -12.99
CA GLY A 42 0.77 9.09 -13.94
C GLY A 42 1.73 8.13 -14.62
N GLU A 43 2.68 8.67 -15.39
CA GLU A 43 3.61 7.86 -16.17
C GLU A 43 4.48 6.93 -15.30
N ASN A 44 4.98 7.44 -14.18
CA ASN A 44 5.81 6.68 -13.26
C ASN A 44 5.29 6.77 -11.82
N THR A 45 3.97 6.93 -11.66
CA THR A 45 3.34 7.06 -10.35
C THR A 45 2.13 6.15 -10.22
N LEU A 46 1.89 5.69 -9.01
CA LEU A 46 0.68 4.95 -8.68
C LEU A 46 0.27 5.24 -7.23
N ARG A 47 -0.97 4.92 -6.93
CA ARG A 47 -1.51 5.04 -5.57
C ARG A 47 -2.02 3.68 -5.11
N THR A 48 -1.65 3.30 -3.90
CA THR A 48 -2.23 2.14 -3.23
C THR A 48 -3.24 2.59 -2.19
N MET A 49 -4.34 1.88 -2.09
CA MET A 49 -5.39 2.08 -1.10
C MET A 49 -5.58 0.75 -0.39
N THR A 50 -5.30 0.73 0.91
CA THR A 50 -5.34 -0.50 1.69
C THR A 50 -6.27 -0.34 2.88
N LEU A 51 -7.12 -1.34 3.11
CA LEU A 51 -7.93 -1.42 4.33
C LEU A 51 -7.24 -2.35 5.33
N TRP A 52 -7.24 -1.91 6.58
CA TRP A 52 -6.60 -2.61 7.68
C TRP A 52 -7.62 -2.93 8.76
N SER A 53 -7.50 -4.09 9.36
CA SER A 53 -8.40 -4.51 10.44
C SER A 53 -8.10 -3.81 11.77
N SER A 54 -6.88 -3.29 11.95
CA SER A 54 -6.43 -2.66 13.19
C SER A 54 -5.63 -1.40 12.91
N GLN A 55 -6.12 -0.27 13.39
CA GLN A 55 -5.40 0.99 13.37
C GLN A 55 -4.10 0.92 14.17
N GLU A 56 -4.16 0.30 15.35
CA GLU A 56 -3.00 0.19 16.24
C GLU A 56 -1.88 -0.61 15.60
N LEU A 57 -2.22 -1.72 14.96
CA LEU A 57 -1.24 -2.58 14.30
C LEU A 57 -0.58 -1.87 13.12
N LEU A 58 -1.38 -1.15 12.31
CA LEU A 58 -0.85 -0.37 11.21
C LEU A 58 0.09 0.73 11.70
N GLU A 59 -0.35 1.53 12.67
CA GLU A 59 0.45 2.66 13.17
C GLU A 59 1.75 2.22 13.84
N ALA A 60 1.73 1.08 14.52
CA ALA A 60 2.92 0.53 15.13
C ALA A 60 3.96 0.02 14.12
N ASN A 61 3.52 -0.30 12.88
CA ASN A 61 4.35 -0.97 11.88
C ASN A 61 4.45 -0.24 10.55
N VAL A 62 3.98 1.00 10.46
CA VAL A 62 3.88 1.71 9.17
C VAL A 62 5.22 1.82 8.45
N ASP A 63 6.29 2.11 9.16
CA ASP A 63 7.62 2.23 8.53
C ASP A 63 8.14 0.89 8.04
N THR A 64 7.90 -0.16 8.81
CA THR A 64 8.26 -1.53 8.42
C THR A 64 7.48 -1.96 7.17
N ILE A 65 6.18 -1.69 7.14
CA ILE A 65 5.31 -2.02 6.00
C ILE A 65 5.78 -1.30 4.74
N ARG A 66 6.09 0.00 4.83
CA ARG A 66 6.60 0.77 3.69
C ARG A 66 7.95 0.26 3.22
N GLY A 67 8.83 -0.08 4.14
CA GLY A 67 10.13 -0.67 3.82
C GLY A 67 10.02 -2.00 3.08
N LEU A 68 9.10 -2.85 3.50
CA LEU A 68 8.83 -4.13 2.83
C LEU A 68 8.28 -3.91 1.42
N ALA A 69 7.36 -2.97 1.25
CA ALA A 69 6.81 -2.63 -0.05
C ALA A 69 7.89 -2.11 -1.00
N THR A 70 8.75 -1.22 -0.53
CA THR A 70 9.88 -0.70 -1.31
C THR A 70 10.83 -1.81 -1.71
N ALA A 71 11.19 -2.67 -0.76
CA ALA A 71 12.12 -3.79 -1.04
C ALA A 71 11.54 -4.77 -2.06
N ALA A 72 10.24 -5.04 -2.02
CA ALA A 72 9.60 -5.98 -2.94
C ALA A 72 9.38 -5.41 -4.34
N SER A 73 9.09 -4.12 -4.45
CA SER A 73 8.65 -3.50 -5.71
C SER A 73 9.63 -2.51 -6.31
N GLY A 74 10.61 -2.05 -5.54
CA GLY A 74 11.50 -0.97 -5.96
C GLY A 74 10.86 0.41 -5.99
N MET A 75 9.61 0.52 -5.51
CA MET A 75 8.90 1.81 -5.48
C MET A 75 9.34 2.66 -4.29
N THR A 76 9.26 3.98 -4.48
CA THR A 76 9.56 4.97 -3.44
C THR A 76 8.27 5.69 -3.02
N PRO A 77 7.90 5.70 -1.73
CA PRO A 77 6.73 6.45 -1.30
C PRO A 77 6.98 7.95 -1.34
N THR A 78 6.02 8.71 -1.88
CA THR A 78 6.11 10.16 -2.00
C THR A 78 5.14 10.88 -1.06
N SER A 79 4.02 10.27 -0.72
CA SER A 79 3.07 10.79 0.26
C SER A 79 2.24 9.67 0.84
N GLY A 80 1.62 9.93 1.98
CA GLY A 80 0.74 8.96 2.62
C GLY A 80 -0.31 9.64 3.47
N MET A 81 -1.52 9.07 3.46
CA MET A 81 -2.64 9.51 4.29
C MET A 81 -3.32 8.28 4.87
N LYS A 82 -3.97 8.45 6.02
CA LYS A 82 -4.69 7.36 6.66
C LYS A 82 -5.85 7.91 7.48
N GLY A 83 -6.86 7.09 7.69
CA GLY A 83 -8.02 7.47 8.48
C GLY A 83 -9.00 6.33 8.65
N SER A 84 -10.00 6.56 9.50
CA SER A 84 -11.07 5.58 9.73
C SER A 84 -11.96 5.45 8.51
N LEU A 85 -12.35 4.23 8.20
CA LEU A 85 -13.30 3.95 7.14
C LEU A 85 -14.69 4.41 7.59
N LEU A 86 -15.33 5.27 6.80
CA LEU A 86 -16.66 5.80 7.11
C LEU A 86 -17.78 5.02 6.43
N VAL A 87 -17.58 4.67 5.16
CA VAL A 87 -18.61 4.02 4.35
C VAL A 87 -17.98 2.96 3.48
N GLU A 88 -18.62 1.81 3.42
CA GLU A 88 -18.21 0.72 2.52
C GLU A 88 -19.41 0.32 1.68
N LEU A 89 -19.31 0.53 0.37
CA LEU A 89 -20.35 0.20 -0.59
C LEU A 89 -19.77 -0.75 -1.64
N ASP A 90 -20.39 -1.90 -1.81
CA ASP A 90 -19.98 -2.92 -2.79
C ASP A 90 -21.05 -3.14 -3.85
#